data_154b93e75c0ccf3c5e8f0f3e9ab8c266
#
_entry.id   154b93e75c0ccf3c5e8f0f3e9ab8c266
#
_cell.length_a   1.000
_cell.length_b   1.000
_cell.length_c   1.000
_cell.angle_alpha   90.00
_cell.angle_beta   90.00
_cell.angle_gamma   90.00
#
_symmetry.space_group_name_H-M   'P 1'
#
loop_
_entity.id
_entity.type
_entity.pdbx_description
1 polymer ?
#
loop_
_entity_poly.entity_id
_entity_poly.type
_entity_poly.pdbx_seq_one_letter_code
_entity_poly.pdbx_strand_id
1 'polypeptide(L)'
;KGISKYAYRLDNIHGVLGAGILRLSEVRAFASSQRFLWTARCFLHQHHGREDDRLTFDAQMEIAPQMRFADRSGLRGVERFMKRYYLAARQVGNLTRIFCAALATDFDQRPRLSLRKFLAVGVVQRLNIKPFTLEGERLHLPEKMRFRANRDLICELFYLAQIYKLDIHPDSLRRLTRAVRSLTTAELQSDKTHQQFLSVLTDKRNPERVLRLMNEAGWLGKYLPDFGRIVGMMQFDMYHSYTVDEHTIKAVGNINDIEQGVLNNTAPVATRLIHELNSRQALLVAVLLHDIAKGRGGDHSELGAEVAEQLCPLLGLNEETTETVVWLIRNHLLMSKT
;
A
#
# COMPACT_ATOMS: atom_id res chain seq x y z
N LYS A 1 -14.35 16.75 10.91
CA LYS A 1 -14.89 17.99 11.58
C LYS A 1 -15.13 17.76 13.08
N GLY A 2 -15.79 16.67 13.51
CA GLY A 2 -16.09 16.43 14.94
C GLY A 2 -14.84 16.39 15.82
N ILE A 3 -13.85 15.57 15.47
CA ILE A 3 -12.62 15.38 16.27
C ILE A 3 -11.81 16.67 16.39
N SER A 4 -11.63 17.45 15.31
CA SER A 4 -10.91 18.72 15.34
C SER A 4 -11.60 19.76 16.22
N LYS A 5 -12.94 19.78 16.22
CA LYS A 5 -13.73 20.67 17.06
C LYS A 5 -13.59 20.35 18.55
N TYR A 6 -13.63 19.06 18.91
CA TYR A 6 -13.57 18.65 20.33
C TYR A 6 -12.14 18.64 20.89
N ALA A 7 -11.14 18.16 20.11
CA ALA A 7 -9.77 18.01 20.60
C ALA A 7 -8.95 19.32 20.59
N TYR A 8 -9.12 20.13 19.54
CA TYR A 8 -8.35 21.38 19.37
C TYR A 8 -9.20 22.65 19.38
N ARG A 9 -10.51 22.56 19.65
CA ARG A 9 -11.47 23.67 19.55
C ARG A 9 -11.42 24.40 18.19
N LEU A 10 -11.14 23.66 17.12
CA LEU A 10 -10.97 24.20 15.78
C LEU A 10 -12.28 24.02 15.00
N ASP A 11 -12.89 25.14 14.62
CA ASP A 11 -14.18 25.15 13.91
C ASP A 11 -14.07 24.83 12.43
N ASN A 12 -12.87 24.88 11.87
CA ASN A 12 -12.63 24.63 10.44
C ASN A 12 -11.26 24.00 10.16
N ILE A 13 -11.07 23.55 8.90
CA ILE A 13 -9.86 22.91 8.42
C ILE A 13 -8.64 23.86 8.44
N HIS A 14 -8.86 25.20 8.40
CA HIS A 14 -7.78 26.18 8.48
C HIS A 14 -7.16 26.24 9.88
N GLY A 15 -7.91 25.95 10.91
CA GLY A 15 -7.37 25.80 12.26
C GLY A 15 -6.38 24.66 12.39
N VAL A 16 -6.57 23.56 11.64
CA VAL A 16 -5.64 22.42 11.58
C VAL A 16 -4.30 22.81 10.95
N LEU A 17 -4.30 23.79 10.01
CA LEU A 17 -3.09 24.41 9.46
C LEU A 17 -2.34 25.23 10.51
N GLY A 18 -3.07 26.06 11.27
CA GLY A 18 -2.48 26.91 12.33
C GLY A 18 -1.83 26.09 13.44
N ALA A 19 -2.38 24.91 13.75
CA ALA A 19 -1.81 23.94 14.69
C ALA A 19 -0.61 23.14 14.11
N GLY A 20 -0.22 23.34 12.85
CA GLY A 20 0.91 22.66 12.21
C GLY A 20 0.68 21.15 11.91
N ILE A 21 -0.50 20.64 12.18
CA ILE A 21 -0.84 19.20 12.05
C ILE A 21 -0.82 18.77 10.59
N LEU A 22 -1.40 19.58 9.69
CA LEU A 22 -1.41 19.33 8.23
C LEU A 22 -0.79 20.52 7.49
N ARG A 23 -0.15 20.25 6.35
CA ARG A 23 0.35 21.30 5.45
C ARG A 23 -0.77 21.74 4.49
N LEU A 24 -0.61 22.93 3.91
CA LEU A 24 -1.56 23.50 2.95
C LEU A 24 -1.85 22.55 1.77
N SER A 25 -0.82 21.87 1.24
CA SER A 25 -0.98 20.89 0.16
C SER A 25 -1.82 19.68 0.58
N GLU A 26 -1.68 19.22 1.84
CA GLU A 26 -2.46 18.10 2.40
C GLU A 26 -3.91 18.52 2.63
N VAL A 27 -4.13 19.74 3.11
CA VAL A 27 -5.48 20.30 3.26
C VAL A 27 -6.19 20.45 1.91
N ARG A 28 -5.49 20.95 0.87
CA ARG A 28 -6.04 21.06 -0.47
C ARG A 28 -6.39 19.68 -1.04
N ALA A 29 -5.52 18.71 -0.85
CA ALA A 29 -5.74 17.34 -1.30
C ALA A 29 -6.92 16.69 -0.56
N PHE A 30 -7.04 16.89 0.75
CA PHE A 30 -8.19 16.45 1.54
C PHE A 30 -9.49 17.08 1.03
N ALA A 31 -9.52 18.40 0.85
CA ALA A 31 -10.70 19.11 0.37
C ALA A 31 -11.13 18.66 -1.04
N SER A 32 -10.17 18.41 -1.93
CA SER A 32 -10.45 17.88 -3.27
C SER A 32 -11.04 16.47 -3.21
N SER A 33 -10.46 15.58 -2.41
CA SER A 33 -10.96 14.22 -2.24
C SER A 33 -12.33 14.19 -1.56
N GLN A 34 -12.51 14.99 -0.52
CA GLN A 34 -13.79 15.14 0.16
C GLN A 34 -14.88 15.63 -0.80
N ARG A 35 -14.60 16.66 -1.59
CA ARG A 35 -15.55 17.18 -2.59
C ARG A 35 -15.95 16.10 -3.56
N PHE A 36 -14.99 15.35 -4.11
CA PHE A 36 -15.26 14.26 -5.02
C PHE A 36 -16.16 13.18 -4.39
N LEU A 37 -15.84 12.72 -3.18
CA LEU A 37 -16.64 11.70 -2.47
C LEU A 37 -18.04 12.20 -2.14
N TRP A 38 -18.19 13.46 -1.73
CA TRP A 38 -19.50 14.06 -1.50
C TRP A 38 -20.32 14.18 -2.80
N THR A 39 -19.69 14.56 -3.90
CA THR A 39 -20.35 14.60 -5.21
C THR A 39 -20.84 13.21 -5.60
N ALA A 40 -20.00 12.18 -5.48
CA ALA A 40 -20.40 10.80 -5.73
C ALA A 40 -21.58 10.37 -4.83
N ARG A 41 -21.56 10.72 -3.54
CA ARG A 41 -22.65 10.44 -2.59
C ARG A 41 -23.95 11.14 -2.98
N CYS A 42 -23.91 12.39 -3.43
CA CYS A 42 -25.10 13.10 -3.89
C CYS A 42 -25.73 12.41 -5.09
N PHE A 43 -24.94 12.02 -6.10
CA PHE A 43 -25.45 11.25 -7.24
C PHE A 43 -26.01 9.88 -6.82
N LEU A 44 -25.36 9.22 -5.85
CA LEU A 44 -25.82 7.93 -5.32
C LEU A 44 -27.20 8.07 -4.66
N HIS A 45 -27.40 9.06 -3.78
CA HIS A 45 -28.69 9.33 -3.14
C HIS A 45 -29.78 9.71 -4.16
N GLN A 46 -29.40 10.48 -5.19
CA GLN A 46 -30.32 10.83 -6.28
C GLN A 46 -30.72 9.59 -7.09
N HIS A 47 -29.77 8.69 -7.39
CA HIS A 47 -30.04 7.44 -8.09
C HIS A 47 -30.97 6.51 -7.29
N HIS A 48 -30.76 6.38 -5.97
CA HIS A 48 -31.60 5.56 -5.12
C HIS A 48 -32.93 6.22 -4.68
N GLY A 49 -33.09 7.54 -4.94
CA GLY A 49 -34.27 8.31 -4.47
C GLY A 49 -34.37 8.44 -2.94
N ARG A 50 -33.32 8.04 -2.21
CA ARG A 50 -33.24 8.05 -0.74
C ARG A 50 -31.77 8.10 -0.27
N GLU A 51 -31.58 8.34 1.02
CA GLU A 51 -30.24 8.19 1.65
C GLU A 51 -29.84 6.71 1.67
N ASP A 52 -28.98 6.31 0.75
CA ASP A 52 -28.38 4.98 0.67
C ASP A 52 -26.93 5.14 0.21
N ASP A 53 -25.99 4.74 1.07
CA ASP A 53 -24.54 4.90 0.82
C ASP A 53 -23.90 3.65 0.15
N ARG A 54 -24.71 2.67 -0.26
CA ARG A 54 -24.24 1.44 -0.93
C ARG A 54 -23.97 1.70 -2.41
N LEU A 55 -22.70 1.78 -2.75
CA LEU A 55 -22.24 1.96 -4.13
C LEU A 55 -22.20 0.58 -4.84
N THR A 56 -23.39 0.06 -5.19
CA THR A 56 -23.54 -1.20 -5.92
C THR A 56 -22.97 -1.13 -7.33
N PHE A 57 -22.75 -2.26 -7.98
CA PHE A 57 -22.23 -2.30 -9.37
C PHE A 57 -23.12 -1.51 -10.34
N ASP A 58 -24.45 -1.65 -10.23
CA ASP A 58 -25.41 -0.92 -11.06
C ASP A 58 -25.30 0.59 -10.83
N ALA A 59 -25.23 1.02 -9.55
CA ALA A 59 -25.04 2.42 -9.21
C ALA A 59 -23.71 2.98 -9.74
N GLN A 60 -22.64 2.19 -9.73
CA GLN A 60 -21.34 2.60 -10.30
C GLN A 60 -21.46 2.88 -11.81
N MET A 61 -22.15 2.02 -12.56
CA MET A 61 -22.36 2.20 -14.00
C MET A 61 -23.17 3.45 -14.31
N GLU A 62 -24.21 3.73 -13.54
CA GLU A 62 -25.08 4.90 -13.73
C GLU A 62 -24.43 6.23 -13.32
N ILE A 63 -23.65 6.22 -12.22
CA ILE A 63 -23.01 7.43 -11.67
C ILE A 63 -21.78 7.84 -12.48
N ALA A 64 -21.02 6.89 -13.01
CA ALA A 64 -19.78 7.18 -13.72
C ALA A 64 -19.97 8.18 -14.87
N PRO A 65 -20.92 8.00 -15.84
CA PRO A 65 -21.16 8.97 -16.90
C PRO A 65 -21.70 10.30 -16.38
N GLN A 66 -22.55 10.30 -15.34
CA GLN A 66 -23.07 11.51 -14.71
C GLN A 66 -21.93 12.37 -14.12
N MET A 67 -20.91 11.71 -13.56
CA MET A 67 -19.68 12.35 -13.09
C MET A 67 -18.63 12.58 -14.19
N ARG A 68 -19.03 12.46 -15.48
CA ARG A 68 -18.20 12.70 -16.68
C ARG A 68 -17.00 11.78 -16.84
N PHE A 69 -17.14 10.53 -16.40
CA PHE A 69 -16.15 9.50 -16.67
C PHE A 69 -16.53 8.72 -17.93
N ALA A 70 -15.87 9.01 -19.04
CA ALA A 70 -16.05 8.33 -20.32
C ALA A 70 -15.04 7.18 -20.48
N ASP A 71 -15.35 6.23 -21.36
CA ASP A 71 -14.43 5.19 -21.75
C ASP A 71 -13.19 5.79 -22.44
N ARG A 72 -12.05 5.18 -22.19
CA ARG A 72 -10.78 5.49 -22.87
C ARG A 72 -10.09 4.18 -23.23
N SER A 73 -9.13 4.23 -24.15
CA SER A 73 -8.35 3.07 -24.55
C SER A 73 -7.84 2.28 -23.34
N GLY A 74 -8.26 1.01 -23.22
CA GLY A 74 -7.87 0.09 -22.15
C GLY A 74 -8.63 0.19 -20.83
N LEU A 75 -9.50 1.21 -20.61
CA LEU A 75 -10.27 1.36 -19.37
C LEU A 75 -11.68 1.89 -19.62
N ARG A 76 -12.68 1.25 -19.03
CA ARG A 76 -14.07 1.69 -19.03
C ARG A 76 -14.26 2.92 -18.13
N GLY A 77 -15.25 3.74 -18.42
CA GLY A 77 -15.60 4.93 -17.63
C GLY A 77 -15.84 4.60 -16.17
N VAL A 78 -16.55 3.50 -15.90
CA VAL A 78 -16.82 3.01 -14.54
C VAL A 78 -15.53 2.62 -13.80
N GLU A 79 -14.58 1.98 -14.46
CA GLU A 79 -13.28 1.62 -13.84
C GLU A 79 -12.46 2.87 -13.51
N ARG A 80 -12.49 3.86 -14.39
CA ARG A 80 -11.84 5.16 -14.16
C ARG A 80 -12.49 5.95 -13.01
N PHE A 81 -13.82 5.91 -12.92
CA PHE A 81 -14.58 6.46 -11.80
C PHE A 81 -14.19 5.78 -10.48
N MET A 82 -14.22 4.44 -10.44
CA MET A 82 -13.89 3.68 -9.25
C MET A 82 -12.42 3.84 -8.85
N LYS A 83 -11.49 3.89 -9.80
CA LYS A 83 -10.08 4.22 -9.52
C LYS A 83 -9.97 5.57 -8.81
N ARG A 84 -10.66 6.59 -9.31
CA ARG A 84 -10.68 7.92 -8.68
C ARG A 84 -11.33 7.88 -7.29
N TYR A 85 -12.39 7.09 -7.12
CA TYR A 85 -13.10 6.90 -5.86
C TYR A 85 -12.18 6.28 -4.80
N TYR A 86 -11.53 5.16 -5.11
CA TYR A 86 -10.60 4.50 -4.19
C TYR A 86 -9.40 5.38 -3.83
N LEU A 87 -8.82 6.07 -4.80
CA LEU A 87 -7.71 7.00 -4.53
C LEU A 87 -8.14 8.17 -3.64
N ALA A 88 -9.35 8.69 -3.81
CA ALA A 88 -9.89 9.73 -2.94
C ALA A 88 -10.17 9.21 -1.52
N ALA A 89 -10.79 8.04 -1.40
CA ALA A 89 -11.05 7.40 -0.10
C ALA A 89 -9.75 7.08 0.64
N ARG A 90 -8.76 6.50 -0.05
CA ARG A 90 -7.42 6.24 0.49
C ARG A 90 -6.74 7.52 0.99
N GLN A 91 -6.84 8.61 0.23
CA GLN A 91 -6.25 9.90 0.62
C GLN A 91 -6.91 10.47 1.88
N VAL A 92 -8.24 10.41 1.97
CA VAL A 92 -8.97 10.83 3.19
C VAL A 92 -8.57 9.96 4.37
N GLY A 93 -8.54 8.63 4.20
CA GLY A 93 -8.12 7.68 5.24
C GLY A 93 -6.71 7.96 5.76
N ASN A 94 -5.74 8.16 4.88
CA ASN A 94 -4.36 8.45 5.23
C ASN A 94 -4.22 9.76 6.02
N LEU A 95 -4.88 10.82 5.58
CA LEU A 95 -4.84 12.10 6.27
C LEU A 95 -5.57 12.05 7.61
N THR A 96 -6.66 11.29 7.71
CA THR A 96 -7.36 11.05 8.98
C THR A 96 -6.45 10.30 9.96
N ARG A 97 -5.74 9.28 9.51
CA ARG A 97 -4.77 8.52 10.33
C ARG A 97 -3.65 9.41 10.86
N ILE A 98 -3.08 10.28 10.00
CA ILE A 98 -2.06 11.27 10.40
C ILE A 98 -2.61 12.18 11.48
N PHE A 99 -3.82 12.67 11.28
CA PHE A 99 -4.49 13.55 12.23
C PHE A 99 -4.76 12.86 13.59
N CYS A 100 -5.28 11.63 13.56
CA CYS A 100 -5.53 10.85 14.78
C CYS A 100 -4.23 10.52 15.52
N ALA A 101 -3.15 10.25 14.79
CA ALA A 101 -1.85 9.98 15.39
C ALA A 101 -1.24 11.23 16.04
N ALA A 102 -1.37 12.41 15.43
CA ALA A 102 -0.95 13.67 16.04
C ALA A 102 -1.73 13.95 17.34
N LEU A 103 -3.05 13.68 17.32
CA LEU A 103 -3.88 13.76 18.53
C LEU A 103 -3.38 12.83 19.63
N ALA A 104 -3.11 11.58 19.32
CA ALA A 104 -2.66 10.60 20.30
C ALA A 104 -1.34 11.04 20.96
N THR A 105 -0.42 11.62 20.19
CA THR A 105 0.86 12.12 20.70
C THR A 105 0.65 13.29 21.66
N ASP A 106 -0.24 14.23 21.35
CA ASP A 106 -0.55 15.38 22.20
C ASP A 106 -1.26 14.97 23.51
N PHE A 107 -2.08 13.90 23.47
CA PHE A 107 -2.75 13.39 24.67
C PHE A 107 -1.86 12.47 25.52
N ASP A 108 -0.86 11.81 24.94
CA ASP A 108 0.07 10.92 25.65
C ASP A 108 1.23 11.69 26.35
N GLN A 109 1.31 13.00 26.22
CA GLN A 109 2.29 13.86 26.94
C GLN A 109 2.09 13.90 28.47
N ARG A 110 1.12 13.18 29.03
CA ARG A 110 1.08 12.94 30.47
C ARG A 110 2.25 12.00 30.84
N PRO A 111 3.14 12.42 31.78
CA PRO A 111 4.28 11.60 32.16
C PRO A 111 3.80 10.36 32.91
N ARG A 112 3.46 9.32 32.15
CA ARG A 112 3.35 7.98 32.71
C ARG A 112 4.79 7.50 32.87
N LEU A 113 5.29 7.53 34.11
CA LEU A 113 6.44 6.79 34.57
C LEU A 113 6.17 5.29 34.29
N SER A 114 6.48 4.84 33.09
CA SER A 114 6.30 3.45 32.69
C SER A 114 7.64 2.77 32.83
N LEU A 115 7.74 1.78 33.71
CA LEU A 115 8.81 0.78 33.78
C LEU A 115 9.14 0.19 32.38
N ARG A 116 8.16 0.15 31.47
CA ARG A 116 8.35 -0.19 30.04
C ARG A 116 9.34 0.72 29.32
N LYS A 117 9.48 2.02 29.67
CA LYS A 117 10.50 2.90 29.07
C LYS A 117 11.92 2.47 29.44
N PHE A 118 12.14 1.99 30.65
CA PHE A 118 13.45 1.46 31.08
C PHE A 118 13.80 0.12 30.41
N LEU A 119 12.83 -0.76 30.23
CA LEU A 119 13.02 -2.01 29.50
C LEU A 119 13.23 -1.77 28.00
N ALA A 120 12.56 -0.79 27.42
CA ALA A 120 12.74 -0.40 26.02
C ALA A 120 14.16 0.12 25.73
N VAL A 121 14.80 0.85 26.64
CA VAL A 121 16.17 1.34 26.47
C VAL A 121 17.17 0.19 26.33
N GLY A 122 17.01 -0.88 27.11
CA GLY A 122 17.87 -2.08 27.01
C GLY A 122 17.65 -2.87 25.72
N VAL A 123 16.44 -2.87 25.17
CA VAL A 123 16.11 -3.50 23.88
C VAL A 123 16.63 -2.68 22.71
N VAL A 124 16.49 -1.36 22.76
CA VAL A 124 16.99 -0.43 21.71
C VAL A 124 18.49 -0.55 21.50
N GLN A 125 19.29 -0.74 22.58
CA GLN A 125 20.73 -0.92 22.46
C GLN A 125 21.13 -2.23 21.79
N ARG A 126 20.23 -3.24 21.76
CA ARG A 126 20.46 -4.53 21.09
C ARG A 126 19.99 -4.58 19.64
N LEU A 127 19.15 -3.63 19.22
CA LEU A 127 18.65 -3.57 17.85
C LEU A 127 19.58 -2.72 16.98
N ASN A 128 20.04 -3.28 15.87
CA ASN A 128 20.82 -2.53 14.90
C ASN A 128 19.88 -1.73 13.97
N ILE A 129 19.32 -0.63 14.48
CA ILE A 129 18.35 0.21 13.77
C ILE A 129 18.87 1.58 13.37
N LYS A 130 20.17 1.86 13.59
CA LYS A 130 20.74 3.16 13.21
C LYS A 130 20.60 3.40 11.69
N PRO A 131 20.28 4.61 11.25
CA PRO A 131 20.17 5.86 12.01
C PRO A 131 18.80 6.14 12.64
N PHE A 132 17.86 5.22 12.59
CA PHE A 132 16.51 5.36 13.16
C PHE A 132 16.56 5.28 14.69
N THR A 133 15.49 5.79 15.32
CA THR A 133 15.28 5.71 16.76
C THR A 133 13.96 5.00 17.06
N LEU A 134 13.77 4.52 18.29
CA LEU A 134 12.49 4.00 18.75
C LEU A 134 11.81 5.03 19.65
N GLU A 135 10.54 5.27 19.35
CA GLU A 135 9.64 6.00 20.23
C GLU A 135 8.49 5.06 20.62
N GLY A 136 8.55 4.55 21.83
CA GLY A 136 7.74 3.39 22.22
C GLY A 136 8.14 2.13 21.42
N GLU A 137 7.19 1.52 20.72
CA GLU A 137 7.42 0.37 19.82
C GLU A 137 7.41 0.79 18.33
N ARG A 138 7.67 2.07 18.04
CA ARG A 138 7.60 2.64 16.69
C ARG A 138 8.95 3.16 16.23
N LEU A 139 9.32 2.82 14.99
CA LEU A 139 10.49 3.34 14.32
C LEU A 139 10.28 4.83 13.97
N HIS A 140 11.20 5.66 14.39
CA HIS A 140 11.20 7.09 14.14
C HIS A 140 12.38 7.50 13.25
N LEU A 141 12.10 8.37 12.28
CA LEU A 141 13.11 8.98 11.41
C LEU A 141 13.84 10.10 12.16
N PRO A 142 15.18 10.18 12.10
CA PRO A 142 15.90 11.31 12.62
C PRO A 142 15.34 12.63 12.07
N GLU A 143 15.22 13.65 12.93
CA GLU A 143 14.61 14.93 12.55
C GLU A 143 15.32 15.58 11.35
N LYS A 144 16.65 15.54 11.31
CA LYS A 144 17.49 16.17 10.29
C LYS A 144 17.74 15.28 9.06
N MET A 145 17.02 14.15 8.92
CA MET A 145 17.24 13.25 7.79
C MET A 145 16.90 13.90 6.44
N ARG A 146 17.85 13.86 5.52
CA ARG A 146 17.68 14.29 4.11
C ARG A 146 17.63 13.08 3.21
N PHE A 147 16.44 12.72 2.75
CA PHE A 147 16.22 11.53 1.92
C PHE A 147 16.97 11.56 0.57
N ARG A 148 17.18 12.74 -0.04
CA ARG A 148 17.94 12.83 -1.28
C ARG A 148 19.38 12.35 -1.16
N ALA A 149 19.99 12.49 0.03
CA ALA A 149 21.35 12.01 0.30
C ALA A 149 21.39 10.56 0.81
N ASN A 150 20.26 10.03 1.28
CA ASN A 150 20.18 8.74 1.96
C ASN A 150 18.94 7.95 1.47
N ARG A 151 18.89 7.69 0.16
CA ARG A 151 17.70 7.13 -0.51
C ARG A 151 17.38 5.70 -0.06
N ASP A 152 18.42 4.89 0.14
CA ASP A 152 18.28 3.50 0.60
C ASP A 152 17.62 3.39 1.97
N LEU A 153 17.75 4.43 2.82
CA LEU A 153 17.12 4.46 4.14
C LEU A 153 15.58 4.46 4.07
N ILE A 154 15.01 4.76 2.91
CA ILE A 154 13.56 4.66 2.70
C ILE A 154 13.12 3.20 2.75
N CYS A 155 13.79 2.34 1.97
CA CYS A 155 13.51 0.90 1.96
C CYS A 155 13.94 0.26 3.29
N GLU A 156 15.08 0.69 3.83
CA GLU A 156 15.60 0.19 5.11
C GLU A 156 14.63 0.40 6.28
N LEU A 157 13.89 1.51 6.32
CA LEU A 157 12.86 1.74 7.33
C LEU A 157 11.77 0.66 7.28
N PHE A 158 11.30 0.30 6.08
CA PHE A 158 10.32 -0.76 5.89
C PHE A 158 10.90 -2.14 6.19
N TYR A 159 12.15 -2.39 5.78
CA TYR A 159 12.85 -3.63 6.07
C TYR A 159 13.00 -3.84 7.59
N LEU A 160 13.43 -2.83 8.34
CA LEU A 160 13.56 -2.90 9.79
C LEU A 160 12.19 -3.06 10.49
N ALA A 161 11.16 -2.38 9.98
CA ALA A 161 9.79 -2.56 10.46
C ALA A 161 9.31 -4.01 10.31
N GLN A 162 9.73 -4.70 9.23
CA GLN A 162 9.44 -6.12 9.00
C GLN A 162 10.25 -7.02 9.94
N ILE A 163 11.58 -6.87 9.95
CA ILE A 163 12.49 -7.74 10.67
C ILE A 163 12.24 -7.73 12.19
N TYR A 164 11.99 -6.54 12.75
CA TYR A 164 11.79 -6.36 14.18
C TYR A 164 10.31 -6.32 14.59
N LYS A 165 9.36 -6.51 13.65
CA LYS A 165 7.91 -6.42 13.89
C LYS A 165 7.50 -5.08 14.53
N LEU A 166 8.17 -4.00 14.15
CA LEU A 166 7.92 -2.66 14.67
C LEU A 166 6.95 -1.90 13.77
N ASP A 167 6.17 -1.01 14.37
CA ASP A 167 5.40 -0.03 13.62
C ASP A 167 6.28 1.14 13.19
N ILE A 168 5.86 1.85 12.15
CA ILE A 168 6.49 3.10 11.74
C ILE A 168 5.72 4.25 12.37
N HIS A 169 6.44 5.20 13.00
CA HIS A 169 5.81 6.38 13.57
C HIS A 169 5.08 7.18 12.48
N PRO A 170 3.84 7.65 12.71
CA PRO A 170 3.03 8.30 11.68
C PRO A 170 3.69 9.53 11.06
N ASP A 171 4.42 10.34 11.83
CA ASP A 171 5.17 11.48 11.28
C ASP A 171 6.31 11.00 10.36
N SER A 172 6.97 9.92 10.72
CA SER A 172 8.01 9.31 9.89
C SER A 172 7.45 8.81 8.57
N LEU A 173 6.31 8.12 8.60
CA LEU A 173 5.62 7.66 7.39
C LEU A 173 5.15 8.84 6.52
N ARG A 174 4.66 9.92 7.14
CA ARG A 174 4.28 11.16 6.47
C ARG A 174 5.46 11.85 5.79
N ARG A 175 6.61 11.98 6.48
CA ARG A 175 7.85 12.56 5.94
C ARG A 175 8.37 11.72 4.78
N LEU A 176 8.37 10.40 4.91
CA LEU A 176 8.74 9.44 3.88
C LEU A 176 7.83 9.56 2.65
N THR A 177 6.50 9.54 2.82
CA THR A 177 5.53 9.69 1.72
C THR A 177 5.77 10.97 0.91
N ARG A 178 6.15 12.07 1.56
CA ARG A 178 6.50 13.31 0.87
C ARG A 178 7.80 13.19 0.09
N ALA A 179 8.81 12.56 0.69
CA ALA A 179 10.11 12.37 0.05
C ALA A 179 9.96 11.52 -1.21
N VAL A 180 9.24 10.40 -1.14
CA VAL A 180 8.96 9.49 -2.27
C VAL A 180 8.36 10.24 -3.48
N ARG A 181 7.45 11.19 -3.24
CA ARG A 181 6.85 11.99 -4.32
C ARG A 181 7.87 12.82 -5.11
N SER A 182 8.97 13.23 -4.48
CA SER A 182 10.00 14.08 -5.10
C SER A 182 11.15 13.30 -5.73
N LEU A 183 11.20 11.98 -5.55
CA LEU A 183 12.22 11.10 -6.09
C LEU A 183 11.79 10.50 -7.43
N THR A 184 12.75 10.18 -8.26
CA THR A 184 12.55 9.41 -9.50
C THR A 184 12.63 7.91 -9.21
N THR A 185 12.19 7.07 -10.14
CA THR A 185 12.34 5.62 -10.05
C THR A 185 13.80 5.22 -9.96
N ALA A 186 14.66 5.76 -10.83
CA ALA A 186 16.10 5.47 -10.84
C ALA A 186 16.80 5.82 -9.51
N GLU A 187 16.30 6.83 -8.80
CA GLU A 187 16.84 7.21 -7.49
C GLU A 187 16.45 6.23 -6.37
N LEU A 188 15.50 5.34 -6.58
CA LEU A 188 15.06 4.32 -5.62
C LEU A 188 15.66 2.94 -5.95
N GLN A 189 16.33 2.79 -7.09
CA GLN A 189 16.89 1.52 -7.53
C GLN A 189 18.38 1.46 -7.19
N SER A 190 18.74 0.63 -6.22
CA SER A 190 20.11 0.25 -5.85
C SER A 190 20.10 -1.21 -5.44
N ASP A 191 21.25 -1.88 -5.52
CA ASP A 191 21.41 -3.27 -5.11
C ASP A 191 20.92 -3.49 -3.65
N LYS A 192 21.26 -2.56 -2.77
CA LYS A 192 20.80 -2.59 -1.37
C LYS A 192 19.27 -2.54 -1.28
N THR A 193 18.64 -1.64 -2.05
CA THR A 193 17.17 -1.52 -2.07
C THR A 193 16.52 -2.78 -2.63
N HIS A 194 17.09 -3.38 -3.68
CA HIS A 194 16.59 -4.63 -4.27
C HIS A 194 16.65 -5.78 -3.26
N GLN A 195 17.80 -5.96 -2.59
CA GLN A 195 17.97 -6.99 -1.56
C GLN A 195 17.01 -6.79 -0.38
N GLN A 196 16.86 -5.57 0.10
CA GLN A 196 15.95 -5.27 1.20
C GLN A 196 14.48 -5.49 0.81
N PHE A 197 14.08 -5.10 -0.40
CA PHE A 197 12.74 -5.33 -0.90
C PHE A 197 12.42 -6.82 -1.04
N LEU A 198 13.31 -7.60 -1.65
CA LEU A 198 13.16 -9.05 -1.73
C LEU A 198 13.11 -9.70 -0.34
N SER A 199 13.93 -9.22 0.59
CA SER A 199 13.90 -9.71 1.98
C SER A 199 12.55 -9.42 2.66
N VAL A 200 11.92 -8.26 2.39
CA VAL A 200 10.58 -7.95 2.89
C VAL A 200 9.55 -8.85 2.23
N LEU A 201 9.57 -8.99 0.91
CA LEU A 201 8.61 -9.79 0.14
C LEU A 201 8.63 -11.26 0.54
N THR A 202 9.83 -11.79 0.76
CA THR A 202 10.04 -13.21 1.07
C THR A 202 10.10 -13.51 2.57
N ASP A 203 9.82 -12.55 3.44
CA ASP A 203 9.83 -12.77 4.89
C ASP A 203 8.67 -13.69 5.31
N LYS A 204 8.96 -14.63 6.23
CA LYS A 204 7.96 -15.56 6.77
C LYS A 204 7.06 -14.96 7.84
N ARG A 205 7.25 -13.68 8.20
CA ARG A 205 6.56 -12.96 9.27
C ARG A 205 5.50 -12.00 8.75
N ASN A 206 4.61 -12.47 7.86
CA ASN A 206 3.54 -11.68 7.25
C ASN A 206 4.04 -10.43 6.48
N PRO A 207 4.50 -10.60 5.22
CA PRO A 207 4.96 -9.51 4.38
C PRO A 207 3.83 -8.54 3.97
N GLU A 208 2.57 -8.98 4.00
CA GLU A 208 1.38 -8.18 3.62
C GLU A 208 1.36 -6.82 4.35
N ARG A 209 1.60 -6.83 5.67
CA ARG A 209 1.56 -5.61 6.49
C ARG A 209 2.52 -4.54 5.99
N VAL A 210 3.75 -4.90 5.71
CA VAL A 210 4.78 -3.94 5.28
C VAL A 210 4.60 -3.55 3.81
N LEU A 211 4.25 -4.49 2.94
CA LEU A 211 3.91 -4.20 1.54
C LEU A 211 2.74 -3.20 1.45
N ARG A 212 1.74 -3.34 2.32
CA ARG A 212 0.63 -2.38 2.42
C ARG A 212 1.11 -0.99 2.83
N LEU A 213 2.01 -0.88 3.82
CA LEU A 213 2.62 0.40 4.21
C LEU A 213 3.46 1.02 3.08
N MET A 214 4.25 0.21 2.35
CA MET A 214 4.99 0.64 1.15
C MET A 214 4.05 1.18 0.07
N ASN A 215 2.93 0.47 -0.17
CA ASN A 215 1.90 0.89 -1.13
C ASN A 215 1.22 2.19 -0.68
N GLU A 216 0.81 2.30 0.57
CA GLU A 216 0.20 3.50 1.15
C GLU A 216 1.11 4.73 1.10
N ALA A 217 2.39 4.54 1.33
CA ALA A 217 3.40 5.60 1.21
C ALA A 217 3.66 6.01 -0.25
N GLY A 218 3.17 5.23 -1.22
CA GLY A 218 3.42 5.42 -2.65
C GLY A 218 4.79 4.94 -3.10
N TRP A 219 5.55 4.31 -2.18
CA TRP A 219 6.90 3.82 -2.48
C TRP A 219 6.87 2.66 -3.47
N LEU A 220 5.99 1.68 -3.26
CA LEU A 220 5.89 0.49 -4.10
C LEU A 220 5.60 0.85 -5.57
N GLY A 221 4.62 1.74 -5.81
CA GLY A 221 4.30 2.20 -7.16
C GLY A 221 5.34 3.15 -7.78
N LYS A 222 6.24 3.73 -6.98
CA LYS A 222 7.36 4.55 -7.45
C LYS A 222 8.58 3.69 -7.77
N TYR A 223 8.83 2.68 -6.94
CA TYR A 223 9.90 1.71 -7.09
C TYR A 223 9.63 0.75 -8.26
N LEU A 224 8.39 0.26 -8.39
CA LEU A 224 7.88 -0.54 -9.49
C LEU A 224 6.82 0.27 -10.27
N PRO A 225 7.21 0.99 -11.34
CA PRO A 225 6.28 1.88 -12.08
C PRO A 225 5.05 1.14 -12.61
N ASP A 226 5.21 -0.11 -13.03
CA ASP A 226 4.11 -0.93 -13.51
C ASP A 226 3.12 -1.27 -12.41
N PHE A 227 3.59 -1.54 -11.19
CA PHE A 227 2.73 -1.64 -10.01
C PHE A 227 1.99 -0.32 -9.73
N GLY A 228 2.65 0.81 -9.94
CA GLY A 228 2.02 2.13 -9.82
C GLY A 228 0.80 2.33 -10.72
N ARG A 229 0.77 1.67 -11.88
CA ARG A 229 -0.37 1.74 -12.83
C ARG A 229 -1.61 1.03 -12.30
N ILE A 230 -1.45 -0.06 -11.56
CA ILE A 230 -2.55 -0.86 -11.00
C ILE A 230 -3.06 -0.34 -9.65
N VAL A 231 -2.35 0.62 -9.03
CA VAL A 231 -2.77 1.21 -7.75
C VAL A 231 -4.16 1.85 -7.86
N GLY A 232 -5.07 1.40 -7.01
CA GLY A 232 -6.47 1.84 -6.98
C GLY A 232 -7.27 1.41 -8.21
N MET A 233 -6.73 0.57 -9.09
CA MET A 233 -7.45 0.02 -10.24
C MET A 233 -8.45 -1.02 -9.76
N MET A 234 -9.68 -0.91 -10.22
CA MET A 234 -10.71 -1.92 -10.03
C MET A 234 -10.96 -2.61 -11.36
N GLN A 235 -11.04 -3.92 -11.33
CA GLN A 235 -11.62 -4.69 -12.43
C GLN A 235 -13.12 -4.73 -12.22
N PHE A 236 -13.87 -4.26 -13.23
CA PHE A 236 -15.32 -4.22 -13.12
C PHE A 236 -15.92 -5.58 -13.50
N ASP A 237 -15.89 -6.48 -12.55
CA ASP A 237 -16.61 -7.74 -12.58
C ASP A 237 -17.17 -8.08 -11.18
N MET A 238 -18.12 -9.03 -11.12
CA MET A 238 -18.80 -9.39 -9.87
C MET A 238 -17.93 -10.20 -8.90
N TYR A 239 -16.73 -10.61 -9.30
CA TYR A 239 -15.86 -11.49 -8.52
C TYR A 239 -14.77 -10.75 -7.75
N HIS A 240 -14.44 -9.50 -8.14
CA HIS A 240 -13.33 -8.74 -7.55
C HIS A 240 -13.85 -7.65 -6.60
N SER A 241 -13.78 -7.91 -5.30
CA SER A 241 -14.12 -6.93 -4.25
C SER A 241 -12.96 -6.01 -3.84
N TYR A 242 -11.75 -6.28 -4.34
CA TYR A 242 -10.53 -5.51 -4.05
C TYR A 242 -10.04 -4.77 -5.30
N THR A 243 -9.30 -3.66 -5.08
CA THR A 243 -8.47 -3.09 -6.14
C THR A 243 -7.31 -4.03 -6.47
N VAL A 244 -6.80 -3.97 -7.70
CA VAL A 244 -5.76 -4.91 -8.18
C VAL A 244 -4.52 -4.88 -7.29
N ASP A 245 -4.07 -3.70 -6.83
CA ASP A 245 -2.96 -3.57 -5.89
C ASP A 245 -3.24 -4.22 -4.53
N GLU A 246 -4.45 -4.02 -3.97
CA GLU A 246 -4.83 -4.63 -2.70
C GLU A 246 -5.03 -6.15 -2.84
N HIS A 247 -5.59 -6.61 -3.95
CA HIS A 247 -5.70 -8.04 -4.28
C HIS A 247 -4.32 -8.69 -4.31
N THR A 248 -3.37 -8.09 -5.02
CA THR A 248 -2.00 -8.60 -5.16
C THR A 248 -1.28 -8.66 -3.81
N ILE A 249 -1.36 -7.60 -2.99
CA ILE A 249 -0.75 -7.59 -1.66
C ILE A 249 -1.41 -8.63 -0.74
N LYS A 250 -2.74 -8.77 -0.81
CA LYS A 250 -3.47 -9.79 -0.05
C LYS A 250 -3.10 -11.21 -0.49
N ALA A 251 -2.90 -11.44 -1.79
CA ALA A 251 -2.45 -12.73 -2.30
C ALA A 251 -1.08 -13.14 -1.73
N VAL A 252 -0.13 -12.20 -1.61
CA VAL A 252 1.15 -12.44 -0.93
C VAL A 252 0.91 -12.82 0.55
N GLY A 253 -0.01 -12.14 1.24
CA GLY A 253 -0.40 -12.49 2.61
C GLY A 253 -1.00 -13.89 2.72
N ASN A 254 -1.87 -14.26 1.78
CA ASN A 254 -2.48 -15.59 1.74
C ASN A 254 -1.44 -16.70 1.56
N ILE A 255 -0.40 -16.51 0.74
CA ILE A 255 0.71 -17.46 0.65
C ILE A 255 1.37 -17.67 2.01
N ASN A 256 1.62 -16.59 2.75
CA ASN A 256 2.16 -16.71 4.11
C ASN A 256 1.20 -17.45 5.05
N ASP A 257 -0.09 -17.17 5.00
CA ASP A 257 -1.09 -17.83 5.83
C ASP A 257 -1.22 -19.34 5.49
N ILE A 258 -1.05 -19.71 4.21
CA ILE A 258 -0.96 -21.10 3.75
C ILE A 258 0.30 -21.77 4.34
N GLU A 259 1.46 -21.13 4.25
CA GLU A 259 2.71 -21.65 4.82
C GLU A 259 2.66 -21.86 6.34
N GLN A 260 1.93 -20.98 7.04
CA GLN A 260 1.74 -21.09 8.50
C GLN A 260 0.61 -22.05 8.90
N GLY A 261 -0.07 -22.66 7.93
CA GLY A 261 -1.19 -23.57 8.17
C GLY A 261 -2.50 -22.89 8.62
N VAL A 262 -2.54 -21.56 8.63
CA VAL A 262 -3.73 -20.78 9.02
C VAL A 262 -4.92 -21.11 8.11
N LEU A 263 -4.65 -21.34 6.82
CA LEU A 263 -5.66 -21.66 5.81
C LEU A 263 -5.85 -23.17 5.58
N ASN A 264 -5.37 -24.04 6.47
CA ASN A 264 -5.45 -25.49 6.29
C ASN A 264 -6.90 -26.00 6.07
N ASN A 265 -7.88 -25.39 6.73
CA ASN A 265 -9.28 -25.79 6.59
C ASN A 265 -9.92 -25.36 5.25
N THR A 266 -9.44 -24.29 4.65
CA THR A 266 -9.98 -23.71 3.41
C THR A 266 -9.15 -24.07 2.17
N ALA A 267 -7.85 -24.34 2.35
CA ALA A 267 -6.89 -24.66 1.29
C ALA A 267 -5.95 -25.81 1.70
N PRO A 268 -6.49 -27.02 2.05
CA PRO A 268 -5.67 -28.11 2.61
C PRO A 268 -4.62 -28.63 1.62
N VAL A 269 -4.94 -28.68 0.33
CA VAL A 269 -4.00 -29.13 -0.71
C VAL A 269 -2.84 -28.15 -0.85
N ALA A 270 -3.13 -26.85 -0.93
CA ALA A 270 -2.11 -25.80 -1.03
C ALA A 270 -1.21 -25.80 0.21
N THR A 271 -1.79 -25.93 1.42
CA THR A 271 -1.04 -25.99 2.68
C THR A 271 -0.08 -27.18 2.73
N ARG A 272 -0.44 -28.31 2.16
CA ARG A 272 0.46 -29.46 2.06
C ARG A 272 1.58 -29.22 1.04
N LEU A 273 1.23 -28.76 -0.18
CA LEU A 273 2.16 -28.68 -1.30
C LEU A 273 3.14 -27.48 -1.19
N ILE A 274 2.79 -26.44 -0.43
CA ILE A 274 3.62 -25.22 -0.34
C ILE A 274 5.03 -25.51 0.16
N HIS A 275 5.21 -26.55 0.99
CA HIS A 275 6.49 -26.96 1.56
C HIS A 275 7.34 -27.81 0.61
N GLU A 276 6.74 -28.28 -0.50
CA GLU A 276 7.42 -29.08 -1.53
C GLU A 276 7.93 -28.23 -2.69
N LEU A 277 7.69 -26.90 -2.66
CA LEU A 277 8.07 -25.98 -3.74
C LEU A 277 9.59 -25.79 -3.82
N ASN A 278 10.13 -25.86 -5.03
CA ASN A 278 11.56 -25.67 -5.30
C ASN A 278 12.01 -24.24 -5.05
N SER A 279 11.17 -23.24 -5.32
CA SER A 279 11.51 -21.83 -5.15
C SER A 279 10.35 -21.02 -4.59
N ARG A 280 10.40 -20.79 -3.25
CA ARG A 280 9.49 -19.89 -2.56
C ARG A 280 9.63 -18.44 -3.06
N GLN A 281 10.84 -18.03 -3.40
CA GLN A 281 11.11 -16.69 -3.91
C GLN A 281 10.42 -16.47 -5.25
N ALA A 282 10.53 -17.42 -6.19
CA ALA A 282 9.86 -17.35 -7.47
C ALA A 282 8.34 -17.24 -7.30
N LEU A 283 7.73 -18.04 -6.40
CA LEU A 283 6.30 -17.98 -6.14
C LEU A 283 5.87 -16.58 -5.66
N LEU A 284 6.53 -16.02 -4.65
CA LEU A 284 6.14 -14.74 -4.08
C LEU A 284 6.34 -13.57 -5.05
N VAL A 285 7.41 -13.60 -5.86
CA VAL A 285 7.62 -12.61 -6.92
C VAL A 285 6.54 -12.77 -8.00
N ALA A 286 6.24 -14.00 -8.43
CA ALA A 286 5.17 -14.23 -9.40
C ALA A 286 3.80 -13.77 -8.88
N VAL A 287 3.46 -14.05 -7.61
CA VAL A 287 2.22 -13.59 -6.99
C VAL A 287 2.17 -12.06 -6.93
N LEU A 288 3.28 -11.37 -6.63
CA LEU A 288 3.31 -9.91 -6.65
C LEU A 288 3.12 -9.32 -8.06
N LEU A 289 3.54 -10.03 -9.10
CA LEU A 289 3.58 -9.53 -10.47
C LEU A 289 2.46 -10.09 -11.38
N HIS A 290 1.69 -11.12 -10.97
CA HIS A 290 0.76 -11.83 -11.86
C HIS A 290 -0.25 -10.93 -12.58
N ASP A 291 -0.69 -9.88 -11.92
CA ASP A 291 -1.70 -8.92 -12.41
C ASP A 291 -1.10 -7.55 -12.81
N ILE A 292 0.21 -7.43 -12.87
CA ILE A 292 0.90 -6.14 -13.03
C ILE A 292 0.61 -5.44 -14.35
N ALA A 293 0.20 -6.19 -15.37
CA ALA A 293 -0.12 -5.67 -16.70
C ALA A 293 -1.62 -5.44 -16.93
N LYS A 294 -2.48 -5.64 -15.92
CA LYS A 294 -3.92 -5.36 -16.04
C LYS A 294 -4.19 -3.92 -16.48
N GLY A 295 -5.19 -3.74 -17.33
CA GLY A 295 -5.61 -2.43 -17.84
C GLY A 295 -4.74 -1.86 -18.96
N ARG A 296 -3.83 -2.63 -19.56
CA ARG A 296 -3.02 -2.20 -20.70
C ARG A 296 -3.63 -2.53 -22.06
N GLY A 297 -4.70 -3.32 -22.07
CA GLY A 297 -5.24 -3.94 -23.30
C GLY A 297 -4.42 -5.17 -23.70
N GLY A 298 -5.05 -6.15 -24.36
CA GLY A 298 -4.44 -7.42 -24.68
C GLY A 298 -4.46 -8.42 -23.51
N ASP A 299 -3.72 -9.51 -23.65
CA ASP A 299 -3.60 -10.55 -22.62
C ASP A 299 -2.63 -10.08 -21.52
N HIS A 300 -3.18 -9.82 -20.34
CA HIS A 300 -2.38 -9.35 -19.20
C HIS A 300 -1.39 -10.39 -18.67
N SER A 301 -1.61 -11.70 -18.94
CA SER A 301 -0.69 -12.75 -18.55
C SER A 301 0.58 -12.70 -19.39
N GLU A 302 0.46 -12.54 -20.71
CA GLU A 302 1.60 -12.38 -21.62
C GLU A 302 2.35 -11.07 -21.36
N LEU A 303 1.63 -9.95 -21.30
CA LEU A 303 2.23 -8.65 -20.98
C LEU A 303 2.86 -8.61 -19.60
N GLY A 304 2.30 -9.32 -18.62
CA GLY A 304 2.86 -9.45 -17.28
C GLY A 304 4.15 -10.27 -17.28
N ALA A 305 4.20 -11.34 -18.08
CA ALA A 305 5.39 -12.16 -18.28
C ALA A 305 6.53 -11.34 -18.90
N GLU A 306 6.27 -10.52 -19.93
CA GLU A 306 7.23 -9.60 -20.53
C GLU A 306 7.79 -8.58 -19.52
N VAL A 307 6.93 -8.04 -18.66
CA VAL A 307 7.37 -7.15 -17.56
C VAL A 307 8.27 -7.89 -16.58
N ALA A 308 7.92 -9.12 -16.21
CA ALA A 308 8.71 -9.93 -15.29
C ALA A 308 10.10 -10.28 -15.85
N GLU A 309 10.19 -10.60 -17.14
CA GLU A 309 11.44 -10.88 -17.84
C GLU A 309 12.45 -9.74 -17.71
N GLN A 310 11.97 -8.49 -17.77
CA GLN A 310 12.79 -7.29 -17.61
C GLN A 310 13.06 -6.94 -16.13
N LEU A 311 12.09 -7.15 -15.27
CA LEU A 311 12.14 -6.70 -13.88
C LEU A 311 12.90 -7.65 -12.96
N CYS A 312 12.77 -8.98 -13.15
CA CYS A 312 13.37 -9.97 -12.26
C CYS A 312 14.90 -9.87 -12.19
N PRO A 313 15.64 -9.71 -13.32
CA PRO A 313 17.09 -9.48 -13.26
C PRO A 313 17.46 -8.18 -12.53
N LEU A 314 16.68 -7.10 -12.68
CA LEU A 314 16.91 -5.86 -11.95
C LEU A 314 16.70 -6.02 -10.44
N LEU A 315 15.82 -6.91 -10.03
CA LEU A 315 15.62 -7.27 -8.62
C LEU A 315 16.73 -8.19 -8.08
N GLY A 316 17.65 -8.66 -8.93
CA GLY A 316 18.75 -9.56 -8.55
C GLY A 316 18.38 -11.04 -8.57
N LEU A 317 17.31 -11.43 -9.27
CA LEU A 317 16.99 -12.84 -9.49
C LEU A 317 17.90 -13.43 -10.58
N ASN A 318 18.31 -14.68 -10.39
CA ASN A 318 19.04 -15.41 -11.42
C ASN A 318 18.12 -15.86 -12.57
N GLU A 319 18.71 -16.37 -13.65
CA GLU A 319 18.01 -16.76 -14.87
C GLU A 319 16.94 -17.85 -14.60
N GLU A 320 17.29 -18.92 -13.91
CA GLU A 320 16.37 -20.02 -13.55
C GLU A 320 15.14 -19.53 -12.76
N THR A 321 15.36 -18.67 -11.77
CA THR A 321 14.29 -18.08 -10.97
C THR A 321 13.43 -17.15 -11.83
N THR A 322 14.05 -16.37 -12.71
CA THR A 322 13.35 -15.48 -13.64
C THR A 322 12.45 -16.26 -14.60
N GLU A 323 12.96 -17.32 -15.23
CA GLU A 323 12.16 -18.20 -16.10
C GLU A 323 10.97 -18.80 -15.36
N THR A 324 11.18 -19.25 -14.12
CA THR A 324 10.11 -19.77 -13.28
C THR A 324 9.03 -18.72 -13.00
N VAL A 325 9.42 -17.50 -12.66
CA VAL A 325 8.49 -16.37 -12.43
C VAL A 325 7.70 -16.06 -13.70
N VAL A 326 8.38 -15.94 -14.84
CA VAL A 326 7.77 -15.66 -16.15
C VAL A 326 6.76 -16.74 -16.52
N TRP A 327 7.10 -18.01 -16.33
CA TRP A 327 6.21 -19.13 -16.59
C TRP A 327 4.97 -19.10 -15.69
N LEU A 328 5.16 -18.86 -14.39
CA LEU A 328 4.06 -18.77 -13.43
C LEU A 328 3.09 -17.63 -13.78
N ILE A 329 3.59 -16.46 -14.16
CA ILE A 329 2.75 -15.32 -14.55
C ILE A 329 1.99 -15.63 -15.84
N ARG A 330 2.67 -16.18 -16.86
CA ARG A 330 2.02 -16.54 -18.14
C ARG A 330 0.88 -17.53 -17.95
N ASN A 331 1.01 -18.46 -17.00
CA ASN A 331 0.08 -19.56 -16.79
C ASN A 331 -0.81 -19.40 -15.55
N HIS A 332 -0.84 -18.24 -14.88
CA HIS A 332 -1.59 -18.08 -13.62
C HIS A 332 -3.10 -18.30 -13.73
N LEU A 333 -3.68 -18.20 -14.95
CA LEU A 333 -5.08 -18.47 -15.23
C LEU A 333 -5.35 -19.87 -15.76
N LEU A 334 -4.34 -20.76 -15.85
CA LEU A 334 -4.49 -22.08 -16.45
C LEU A 334 -5.59 -22.89 -15.78
N MET A 335 -5.60 -22.95 -14.44
CA MET A 335 -6.59 -23.70 -13.67
C MET A 335 -8.01 -23.13 -13.74
N SER A 336 -8.16 -21.86 -14.08
CA SER A 336 -9.49 -21.23 -14.24
C SER A 336 -10.06 -21.36 -15.67
N LYS A 337 -9.21 -21.80 -16.63
CA LYS A 337 -9.61 -22.05 -18.02
C LYS A 337 -9.92 -23.52 -18.29
N THR A 338 -9.60 -24.43 -17.34
CA THR A 338 -9.93 -25.87 -17.36
C THR A 338 -11.19 -26.12 -16.55
#